data_e9a83c65c1f383acc5f82836da44d752
#
_entry.id   e9a83c65c1f383acc5f82836da44d752
#
_cell.length_a   1.000
_cell.length_b   1.000
_cell.length_c   1.000
_cell.angle_alpha   90.00
_cell.angle_beta   90.00
_cell.angle_gamma   90.00
#
_symmetry.space_group_name_H-M   'P 1'
#
loop_
_entity.id
_entity.type
_entity.pdbx_description
1 polymer ?
#
loop_
_entity_poly.entity_id
_entity_poly.type
_entity_poly.pdbx_seq_one_letter_code
_entity_poly.pdbx_strand_id
1 'polypeptide(L)'
;MSFGFLPNEGQPDFEAMMRQFSEMGLDPNALLGAKTFFESAQSVSAGGTQNLITIESLRDIARKIIAAKGEQPIGTSDHKKVLEALEIASTWLDAEILFPASSLNLQPAWSKRDWLDSSLLSWQQLIEPLALGMADALANVISGAQAGLPVELAGLENQTLEQQKAMKEMLARLLRGFMGTLIATQLGQSVGAIANTITGSNDAAIPLSSGAHLIPQNIADWADGLGLPETEVEIYLALREVSAARLFANTPWLFDYIRDAITTYGKGISIDVEAIQRQAEEAMAREDFDINNPQSMSIAIDQGLFTPQQTPAQEVALTKLEMAIALIEGWIDHVVTQVAADRIPSFNALIENSRRRKATNSPMQQLFATLLGLEVSPRKMRESSAFWSDVKKSVSYTHLTLPTKRIV
;
A
#
# COMPACT_ATOMS: atom_id res chain seq x y z
N MET A 1 -18.67 -42.97 37.75
CA MET A 1 -19.45 -42.53 36.59
C MET A 1 -18.46 -41.80 35.69
N SER A 2 -18.24 -42.42 34.55
CA SER A 2 -17.22 -41.99 33.59
C SER A 2 -17.74 -40.79 32.78
N PHE A 3 -17.00 -39.69 32.76
CA PHE A 3 -17.20 -38.61 31.78
C PHE A 3 -16.15 -38.77 30.71
N GLY A 4 -16.56 -39.38 29.59
CA GLY A 4 -15.80 -39.37 28.37
C GLY A 4 -16.08 -38.07 27.62
N PHE A 5 -15.06 -37.22 27.47
CA PHE A 5 -14.97 -36.22 26.41
C PHE A 5 -13.69 -36.52 25.65
N LEU A 6 -13.85 -37.13 24.48
CA LEU A 6 -12.83 -37.09 23.45
C LEU A 6 -12.93 -35.73 22.76
N PRO A 7 -11.88 -34.90 22.73
CA PRO A 7 -11.90 -33.70 21.94
C PRO A 7 -11.79 -34.05 20.46
N ASN A 8 -12.67 -33.47 19.67
CA ASN A 8 -12.60 -33.50 18.22
C ASN A 8 -11.31 -32.73 17.82
N GLU A 9 -10.37 -33.45 17.26
CA GLU A 9 -9.07 -32.82 16.83
C GLU A 9 -9.34 -31.79 15.75
N GLY A 10 -9.07 -30.51 16.06
CA GLY A 10 -8.84 -29.49 15.03
C GLY A 10 -9.55 -28.15 15.15
N GLN A 11 -10.44 -27.90 16.12
CA GLN A 11 -11.06 -26.59 16.28
C GLN A 11 -10.85 -26.06 17.72
N PRO A 12 -10.18 -24.90 17.89
CA PRO A 12 -10.13 -24.24 19.19
C PRO A 12 -11.55 -23.76 19.55
N ASP A 13 -12.06 -24.17 20.71
CA ASP A 13 -13.37 -23.80 21.22
C ASP A 13 -13.33 -22.33 21.69
N PHE A 14 -13.92 -21.44 20.86
CA PHE A 14 -14.03 -20.01 21.13
C PHE A 14 -14.71 -19.73 22.49
N GLU A 15 -15.71 -20.54 22.87
CA GLU A 15 -16.40 -20.36 24.15
C GLU A 15 -15.52 -20.72 25.36
N ALA A 16 -14.63 -21.71 25.21
CA ALA A 16 -13.67 -22.05 26.25
C ALA A 16 -12.63 -20.94 26.43
N MET A 17 -12.18 -20.35 25.33
CA MET A 17 -11.24 -19.24 25.34
C MET A 17 -11.89 -17.97 25.92
N MET A 18 -13.13 -17.65 25.56
CA MET A 18 -13.88 -16.52 26.13
C MET A 18 -14.12 -16.65 27.62
N ARG A 19 -14.35 -17.86 28.12
CA ARG A 19 -14.44 -18.13 29.56
C ARG A 19 -13.11 -17.84 30.26
N GLN A 20 -12.01 -18.27 29.66
CA GLN A 20 -10.67 -18.07 30.21
C GLN A 20 -10.27 -16.59 30.25
N PHE A 21 -10.65 -15.79 29.24
CA PHE A 21 -10.46 -14.35 29.25
C PHE A 21 -11.37 -13.63 30.25
N SER A 22 -12.61 -14.08 30.41
CA SER A 22 -13.51 -13.55 31.43
C SER A 22 -13.01 -13.84 32.85
N GLU A 23 -12.39 -15.01 33.09
CA GLU A 23 -11.76 -15.35 34.37
C GLU A 23 -10.50 -14.51 34.65
N MET A 24 -9.84 -13.98 33.59
CA MET A 24 -8.72 -13.03 33.72
C MET A 24 -9.15 -11.57 33.91
N GLY A 25 -10.47 -11.29 34.02
CA GLY A 25 -10.98 -9.95 34.29
C GLY A 25 -11.02 -9.00 33.07
N LEU A 26 -10.91 -9.53 31.88
CA LEU A 26 -11.03 -8.76 30.63
C LEU A 26 -12.48 -8.72 30.15
N ASP A 27 -13.00 -7.53 29.82
CA ASP A 27 -14.39 -7.32 29.39
C ASP A 27 -14.69 -8.07 28.09
N PRO A 28 -15.65 -9.02 28.07
CA PRO A 28 -16.05 -9.74 26.86
C PRO A 28 -16.57 -8.82 25.74
N ASN A 29 -17.06 -7.62 26.05
CA ASN A 29 -17.57 -6.67 25.05
C ASN A 29 -16.46 -5.91 24.32
N ALA A 30 -15.29 -5.74 24.92
CA ALA A 30 -14.09 -5.29 24.21
C ALA A 30 -13.62 -6.31 23.16
N LEU A 31 -14.07 -7.56 23.28
CA LEU A 31 -13.79 -8.69 22.40
C LEU A 31 -14.87 -8.95 21.34
N LEU A 32 -15.92 -8.13 21.24
CA LEU A 32 -16.90 -8.25 20.14
C LEU A 32 -16.29 -7.98 18.76
N GLY A 33 -15.19 -7.22 18.70
CA GLY A 33 -14.28 -7.21 17.53
C GLY A 33 -13.49 -8.52 17.37
N ALA A 34 -13.31 -9.31 18.44
CA ALA A 34 -12.56 -10.55 18.42
C ALA A 34 -13.33 -11.71 17.75
N LYS A 35 -14.65 -11.67 17.64
CA LYS A 35 -15.42 -12.73 16.95
C LYS A 35 -15.19 -12.70 15.44
N THR A 36 -15.30 -11.53 14.82
CA THR A 36 -14.95 -11.34 13.40
C THR A 36 -13.45 -11.56 13.17
N PHE A 37 -12.63 -11.21 14.14
CA PHE A 37 -11.21 -11.50 14.20
C PHE A 37 -10.92 -13.01 14.26
N PHE A 38 -11.60 -13.75 15.11
CA PHE A 38 -11.41 -15.19 15.27
C PHE A 38 -11.90 -15.98 14.04
N GLU A 39 -13.00 -15.57 13.44
CA GLU A 39 -13.52 -16.15 12.19
C GLU A 39 -12.54 -15.88 11.02
N SER A 40 -11.92 -14.71 10.94
CA SER A 40 -10.89 -14.40 9.95
C SER A 40 -9.58 -15.15 10.22
N ALA A 41 -9.17 -15.28 11.49
CA ALA A 41 -7.98 -16.05 11.87
C ALA A 41 -8.16 -17.56 11.66
N GLN A 42 -9.39 -18.07 11.79
CA GLN A 42 -9.73 -19.47 11.52
C GLN A 42 -9.70 -19.78 10.00
N SER A 43 -10.12 -18.85 9.15
CA SER A 43 -9.99 -18.98 7.69
C SER A 43 -8.52 -18.99 7.24
N VAL A 44 -7.64 -18.29 7.95
CA VAL A 44 -6.18 -18.26 7.73
C VAL A 44 -5.51 -19.57 8.20
N SER A 45 -6.08 -20.29 9.19
CA SER A 45 -5.46 -21.51 9.73
C SER A 45 -5.81 -22.80 8.98
N ALA A 46 -6.79 -22.78 8.08
CA ALA A 46 -7.29 -23.98 7.39
C ALA A 46 -6.57 -24.33 6.07
N GLY A 47 -5.63 -23.51 5.59
CA GLY A 47 -4.92 -23.79 4.34
C GLY A 47 -3.46 -23.28 4.42
N GLY A 48 -2.52 -24.15 4.07
CA GLY A 48 -1.07 -23.86 4.10
C GLY A 48 -0.69 -22.56 3.38
N THR A 49 0.45 -21.97 3.76
CA THR A 49 1.08 -20.75 3.22
C THR A 49 0.10 -19.69 2.68
N GLN A 50 -0.86 -19.25 3.52
CA GLN A 50 -1.79 -18.20 3.13
C GLN A 50 -1.17 -16.83 3.41
N ASN A 51 -1.34 -15.93 2.44
CA ASN A 51 -0.97 -14.53 2.58
C ASN A 51 -1.69 -13.91 3.79
N LEU A 52 -1.03 -13.03 4.52
CA LEU A 52 -1.63 -12.30 5.64
C LEU A 52 -2.72 -11.34 5.17
N ILE A 53 -2.56 -10.79 3.96
CA ILE A 53 -3.52 -9.89 3.32
C ILE A 53 -4.34 -10.71 2.32
N THR A 54 -5.64 -10.88 2.57
CA THR A 54 -6.52 -11.57 1.61
C THR A 54 -7.06 -10.60 0.57
N ILE A 55 -7.06 -11.01 -0.70
CA ILE A 55 -7.56 -10.19 -1.82
C ILE A 55 -9.04 -9.86 -1.63
N GLU A 56 -9.83 -10.79 -1.09
CA GLU A 56 -11.25 -10.62 -0.83
C GLU A 56 -11.51 -9.48 0.16
N SER A 57 -10.82 -9.50 1.31
CA SER A 57 -10.96 -8.43 2.32
C SER A 57 -10.55 -7.08 1.77
N LEU A 58 -9.42 -7.02 1.04
CA LEU A 58 -8.93 -5.81 0.40
C LEU A 58 -9.95 -5.26 -0.60
N ARG A 59 -10.49 -6.14 -1.45
CA ARG A 59 -11.53 -5.82 -2.45
C ARG A 59 -12.79 -5.26 -1.81
N ASP A 60 -13.32 -5.93 -0.79
CA ASP A 60 -14.59 -5.55 -0.14
C ASP A 60 -14.50 -4.19 0.54
N ILE A 61 -13.38 -3.91 1.22
CA ILE A 61 -13.16 -2.63 1.86
C ILE A 61 -13.01 -1.52 0.82
N ALA A 62 -12.18 -1.72 -0.21
CA ALA A 62 -11.95 -0.73 -1.25
C ALA A 62 -13.25 -0.43 -2.04
N ARG A 63 -14.06 -1.46 -2.35
CA ARG A 63 -15.36 -1.29 -3.03
C ARG A 63 -16.35 -0.47 -2.20
N LYS A 64 -16.36 -0.60 -0.87
CA LYS A 64 -17.19 0.26 0.01
C LYS A 64 -16.78 1.73 -0.08
N ILE A 65 -15.48 2.00 -0.12
CA ILE A 65 -14.95 3.37 -0.27
C ILE A 65 -15.28 3.95 -1.65
N ILE A 66 -15.14 3.15 -2.72
CA ILE A 66 -15.53 3.56 -4.08
C ILE A 66 -17.03 3.87 -4.13
N ALA A 67 -17.86 2.97 -3.60
CA ALA A 67 -19.32 3.12 -3.62
C ALA A 67 -19.80 4.35 -2.85
N ALA A 68 -19.13 4.73 -1.77
CA ALA A 68 -19.48 5.92 -0.98
C ALA A 68 -19.34 7.24 -1.78
N LYS A 69 -18.42 7.29 -2.76
CA LYS A 69 -18.29 8.44 -3.68
C LYS A 69 -19.16 8.35 -4.94
N GLY A 70 -19.74 7.19 -5.20
CA GLY A 70 -20.49 6.90 -6.40
C GLY A 70 -19.63 6.53 -7.59
N GLU A 71 -20.18 5.71 -8.46
CA GLU A 71 -19.54 5.23 -9.68
C GLU A 71 -20.53 5.31 -10.85
N GLN A 72 -20.05 5.80 -11.98
CA GLN A 72 -20.83 5.88 -13.21
C GLN A 72 -20.53 4.65 -14.09
N PRO A 73 -21.53 4.11 -14.79
CA PRO A 73 -21.32 3.02 -15.73
C PRO A 73 -20.52 3.52 -16.95
N ILE A 74 -19.62 2.69 -17.42
CA ILE A 74 -18.85 2.94 -18.65
C ILE A 74 -19.68 2.53 -19.87
N GLY A 75 -19.84 3.45 -20.82
CA GLY A 75 -20.57 3.22 -22.06
C GLY A 75 -19.66 3.09 -23.29
N THR A 76 -20.24 2.72 -24.42
CA THR A 76 -19.51 2.62 -25.71
C THR A 76 -18.90 3.96 -26.12
N SER A 77 -19.54 5.08 -25.80
CA SER A 77 -19.02 6.43 -26.05
C SER A 77 -17.73 6.69 -25.30
N ASP A 78 -17.65 6.22 -24.03
CA ASP A 78 -16.47 6.42 -23.19
C ASP A 78 -15.28 5.62 -23.76
N HIS A 79 -15.52 4.36 -24.15
CA HIS A 79 -14.49 3.56 -24.81
C HIS A 79 -13.96 4.22 -26.09
N LYS A 80 -14.86 4.79 -26.89
CA LYS A 80 -14.47 5.46 -28.13
C LYS A 80 -13.61 6.70 -27.87
N LYS A 81 -14.05 7.59 -26.97
CA LYS A 81 -13.31 8.81 -26.60
C LYS A 81 -11.92 8.49 -26.03
N VAL A 82 -11.87 7.54 -25.09
CA VAL A 82 -10.59 7.11 -24.49
C VAL A 82 -9.68 6.49 -25.52
N LEU A 83 -10.19 5.65 -26.42
CA LEU A 83 -9.38 5.04 -27.49
C LEU A 83 -8.76 6.11 -28.39
N GLU A 84 -9.57 7.07 -28.86
CA GLU A 84 -9.10 8.18 -29.68
C GLU A 84 -7.99 8.99 -28.98
N ALA A 85 -8.13 9.29 -27.69
CA ALA A 85 -7.13 10.01 -26.92
C ALA A 85 -5.81 9.20 -26.76
N LEU A 86 -5.91 7.89 -26.50
CA LEU A 86 -4.75 7.00 -26.39
C LEU A 86 -4.04 6.79 -27.73
N GLU A 87 -4.78 6.73 -28.85
CA GLU A 87 -4.21 6.63 -30.21
C GLU A 87 -3.44 7.91 -30.57
N ILE A 88 -3.98 9.07 -30.27
CA ILE A 88 -3.30 10.37 -30.46
C ILE A 88 -2.02 10.38 -29.62
N ALA A 89 -2.12 10.05 -28.33
CA ALA A 89 -0.99 10.02 -27.42
C ALA A 89 0.09 9.04 -27.90
N SER A 90 -0.30 7.82 -28.31
CA SER A 90 0.61 6.82 -28.83
C SER A 90 1.35 7.33 -30.07
N THR A 91 0.63 7.92 -31.02
CA THR A 91 1.21 8.47 -32.26
C THR A 91 2.21 9.59 -31.97
N TRP A 92 1.88 10.48 -31.04
CA TRP A 92 2.81 11.56 -30.67
C TRP A 92 4.07 11.05 -29.98
N LEU A 93 3.93 10.04 -29.12
CA LEU A 93 5.05 9.42 -28.41
C LEU A 93 5.97 8.60 -29.31
N ASP A 94 5.46 7.99 -30.40
CA ASP A 94 6.26 7.22 -31.34
C ASP A 94 7.37 8.05 -32.02
N ALA A 95 7.15 9.36 -32.15
CA ALA A 95 8.15 10.27 -32.70
C ALA A 95 9.27 10.63 -31.71
N GLU A 96 9.06 10.45 -30.41
CA GLU A 96 9.93 11.02 -29.35
C GLU A 96 10.61 9.98 -28.46
N ILE A 97 10.05 8.78 -28.33
CA ILE A 97 10.59 7.73 -27.46
C ILE A 97 10.80 6.42 -28.20
N LEU A 98 11.89 5.73 -27.86
CA LEU A 98 12.25 4.45 -28.45
C LEU A 98 11.53 3.23 -27.87
N PHE A 99 10.80 3.41 -26.76
CA PHE A 99 10.03 2.30 -26.19
C PHE A 99 8.89 1.94 -27.14
N PRO A 100 8.80 0.67 -27.57
CA PRO A 100 7.80 0.26 -28.53
C PRO A 100 6.39 0.48 -27.99
N ALA A 101 5.46 0.81 -28.88
CA ALA A 101 4.06 0.89 -28.56
C ALA A 101 3.53 -0.49 -28.16
N SER A 102 2.79 -0.55 -27.08
CA SER A 102 1.97 -1.71 -26.74
C SER A 102 0.65 -1.65 -27.53
N SER A 103 0.09 -2.81 -27.89
CA SER A 103 -1.25 -2.85 -28.49
C SER A 103 -2.26 -2.22 -27.52
N LEU A 104 -3.05 -1.27 -28.03
CA LEU A 104 -4.13 -0.67 -27.26
C LEU A 104 -5.30 -1.65 -27.14
N ASN A 105 -5.94 -1.66 -25.97
CA ASN A 105 -7.17 -2.42 -25.75
C ASN A 105 -8.32 -1.75 -26.49
N LEU A 106 -9.25 -2.53 -27.07
CA LEU A 106 -10.46 -1.99 -27.69
C LEU A 106 -11.49 -1.47 -26.68
N GLN A 107 -11.33 -1.83 -25.40
CA GLN A 107 -12.12 -1.34 -24.29
C GLN A 107 -11.23 -0.65 -23.25
N PRO A 108 -10.61 0.48 -23.61
CA PRO A 108 -9.59 1.09 -22.79
C PRO A 108 -10.15 2.00 -21.67
N ALA A 109 -11.45 2.32 -21.68
CA ALA A 109 -12.09 3.04 -20.59
C ALA A 109 -12.36 2.07 -19.43
N TRP A 110 -11.87 2.39 -18.26
CA TRP A 110 -12.09 1.63 -17.04
C TRP A 110 -12.98 2.39 -16.06
N SER A 111 -13.79 1.63 -15.31
CA SER A 111 -14.40 2.12 -14.08
C SER A 111 -13.36 2.11 -12.95
N LYS A 112 -13.71 2.74 -11.84
CA LYS A 112 -12.88 2.69 -10.61
C LYS A 112 -12.69 1.24 -10.12
N ARG A 113 -13.70 0.39 -10.32
CA ARG A 113 -13.67 -1.04 -9.95
C ARG A 113 -12.80 -1.86 -10.89
N ASP A 114 -12.80 -1.56 -12.19
CA ASP A 114 -11.91 -2.24 -13.14
C ASP A 114 -10.45 -2.00 -12.75
N TRP A 115 -10.09 -0.75 -12.40
CA TRP A 115 -8.76 -0.43 -11.90
C TRP A 115 -8.46 -1.17 -10.59
N LEU A 116 -9.40 -1.16 -9.63
CA LEU A 116 -9.24 -1.88 -8.37
C LEU A 116 -8.96 -3.36 -8.62
N ASP A 117 -9.83 -4.04 -9.35
CA ASP A 117 -9.74 -5.49 -9.56
C ASP A 117 -8.46 -5.87 -10.34
N SER A 118 -8.00 -5.02 -11.27
CA SER A 118 -6.75 -5.20 -12.00
C SER A 118 -5.50 -5.02 -11.14
N SER A 119 -5.52 -4.15 -10.13
CA SER A 119 -4.36 -3.80 -9.31
C SER A 119 -4.24 -4.57 -7.99
N LEU A 120 -5.29 -5.28 -7.56
CA LEU A 120 -5.37 -5.93 -6.24
C LEU A 120 -4.22 -6.90 -5.95
N LEU A 121 -3.89 -7.76 -6.92
CA LEU A 121 -2.81 -8.73 -6.75
C LEU A 121 -1.45 -8.04 -6.56
N SER A 122 -1.20 -7.00 -7.35
CA SER A 122 0.03 -6.22 -7.25
C SER A 122 0.12 -5.50 -5.90
N TRP A 123 -0.97 -4.94 -5.40
CA TRP A 123 -1.03 -4.34 -4.07
C TRP A 123 -0.73 -5.35 -2.97
N GLN A 124 -1.35 -6.53 -3.03
CA GLN A 124 -1.08 -7.60 -2.08
C GLN A 124 0.41 -7.96 -2.09
N GLN A 125 1.00 -8.23 -3.26
CA GLN A 125 2.40 -8.61 -3.40
C GLN A 125 3.38 -7.54 -2.92
N LEU A 126 3.04 -6.25 -3.05
CA LEU A 126 3.87 -5.15 -2.58
C LEU A 126 3.84 -5.00 -1.06
N ILE A 127 2.66 -5.15 -0.44
CA ILE A 127 2.46 -4.81 0.98
C ILE A 127 2.57 -6.02 1.91
N GLU A 128 2.37 -7.23 1.40
CA GLU A 128 2.52 -8.48 2.16
C GLU A 128 3.85 -8.57 2.95
N PRO A 129 5.02 -8.23 2.36
CA PRO A 129 6.28 -8.27 3.10
C PRO A 129 6.34 -7.29 4.28
N LEU A 130 5.65 -6.15 4.18
CA LEU A 130 5.53 -5.18 5.28
C LEU A 130 4.66 -5.76 6.41
N ALA A 131 3.52 -6.34 6.07
CA ALA A 131 2.61 -6.97 7.02
C ALA A 131 3.31 -8.11 7.79
N LEU A 132 4.10 -8.94 7.08
CA LEU A 132 4.92 -9.98 7.69
C LEU A 132 5.95 -9.40 8.66
N GLY A 133 6.69 -8.37 8.26
CA GLY A 133 7.69 -7.71 9.10
C GLY A 133 7.09 -7.15 10.39
N MET A 134 5.94 -6.48 10.29
CA MET A 134 5.21 -5.95 11.46
C MET A 134 4.72 -7.07 12.38
N ALA A 135 4.17 -8.14 11.81
CA ALA A 135 3.69 -9.29 12.56
C ALA A 135 4.83 -10.02 13.31
N ASP A 136 5.97 -10.18 12.65
CA ASP A 136 7.15 -10.82 13.25
C ASP A 136 7.77 -9.92 14.34
N ALA A 137 7.82 -8.61 14.16
CA ALA A 137 8.26 -7.66 15.19
C ALA A 137 7.39 -7.75 16.44
N LEU A 138 6.06 -7.79 16.29
CA LEU A 138 5.13 -7.93 17.40
C LEU A 138 5.26 -9.31 18.10
N ALA A 139 5.42 -10.38 17.34
CA ALA A 139 5.64 -11.72 17.89
C ALA A 139 6.94 -11.80 18.72
N ASN A 140 8.00 -11.13 18.27
CA ASN A 140 9.27 -11.05 18.98
C ASN A 140 9.15 -10.30 20.31
N VAL A 141 8.40 -9.20 20.35
CA VAL A 141 8.10 -8.45 21.60
C VAL A 141 7.44 -9.34 22.62
N ILE A 142 6.38 -10.04 22.22
CA ILE A 142 5.63 -10.89 23.15
C ILE A 142 6.48 -12.08 23.63
N SER A 143 7.30 -12.65 22.75
CA SER A 143 8.24 -13.71 23.13
C SER A 143 9.34 -13.22 24.05
N GLY A 144 9.80 -12.00 23.89
CA GLY A 144 10.78 -11.33 24.77
C GLY A 144 10.19 -10.91 26.12
N ALA A 145 8.97 -10.34 26.11
CA ALA A 145 8.27 -9.92 27.32
C ALA A 145 7.96 -11.11 28.26
N GLN A 146 7.67 -12.28 27.72
CA GLN A 146 7.48 -13.50 28.53
C GLN A 146 8.78 -13.95 29.23
N ALA A 147 9.96 -13.59 28.72
CA ALA A 147 11.22 -13.86 29.41
C ALA A 147 11.49 -12.93 30.60
N GLY A 148 10.76 -11.80 30.67
CA GLY A 148 10.86 -10.80 31.74
C GLY A 148 9.65 -10.70 32.66
N LEU A 149 8.53 -11.34 32.33
CA LEU A 149 7.36 -11.39 33.20
C LEU A 149 7.60 -12.42 34.32
N PRO A 150 7.24 -12.12 35.58
CA PRO A 150 7.25 -13.13 36.65
C PRO A 150 6.41 -14.34 36.20
N VAL A 151 6.98 -15.52 36.31
CA VAL A 151 6.37 -16.81 35.90
C VAL A 151 4.98 -17.01 36.53
N GLU A 152 4.74 -16.38 37.67
CA GLU A 152 3.50 -16.37 38.46
C GLU A 152 2.32 -15.71 37.77
N LEU A 153 2.55 -14.70 36.90
CA LEU A 153 1.49 -13.99 36.15
C LEU A 153 1.07 -14.74 34.87
N ALA A 154 1.89 -15.67 34.39
CA ALA A 154 1.64 -16.40 33.15
C ALA A 154 0.90 -17.74 33.36
N GLY A 155 0.69 -18.19 34.60
CA GLY A 155 0.05 -19.48 34.90
C GLY A 155 0.79 -20.70 34.30
N LEU A 156 2.11 -20.55 34.01
CA LEU A 156 2.91 -21.49 33.24
C LEU A 156 3.73 -22.46 34.09
N GLU A 157 3.58 -22.43 35.42
CA GLU A 157 4.41 -23.18 36.37
C GLU A 157 4.39 -24.71 36.18
N ASN A 158 3.41 -25.24 35.43
CA ASN A 158 3.25 -26.69 35.25
C ASN A 158 3.20 -27.13 33.78
N GLN A 159 3.63 -26.33 32.82
CA GLN A 159 3.56 -26.68 31.41
C GLN A 159 4.88 -27.29 30.91
N THR A 160 4.77 -28.34 30.09
CA THR A 160 5.92 -28.95 29.41
C THR A 160 6.51 -28.00 28.37
N LEU A 161 7.80 -28.13 28.05
CA LEU A 161 8.47 -27.36 26.99
C LEU A 161 7.71 -27.40 25.64
N GLU A 162 7.08 -28.54 25.32
CA GLU A 162 6.26 -28.69 24.12
C GLU A 162 4.98 -27.87 24.17
N GLN A 163 4.31 -27.83 25.33
CA GLN A 163 3.12 -27.01 25.53
C GLN A 163 3.44 -25.51 25.45
N GLN A 164 4.57 -25.07 26.03
CA GLN A 164 5.03 -23.68 25.90
C GLN A 164 5.35 -23.32 24.45
N LYS A 165 5.97 -24.22 23.69
CA LYS A 165 6.25 -24.02 22.27
C LYS A 165 4.95 -23.93 21.45
N ALA A 166 4.01 -24.84 21.68
CA ALA A 166 2.71 -24.81 21.01
C ALA A 166 1.91 -23.52 21.31
N MET A 167 1.94 -23.06 22.56
CA MET A 167 1.30 -21.80 22.97
C MET A 167 1.95 -20.60 22.26
N LYS A 168 3.29 -20.54 22.18
CA LYS A 168 4.00 -19.46 21.46
C LYS A 168 3.65 -19.46 19.98
N GLU A 169 3.61 -20.61 19.34
CA GLU A 169 3.24 -20.75 17.94
C GLU A 169 1.78 -20.33 17.69
N MET A 170 0.87 -20.70 18.58
CA MET A 170 -0.53 -20.29 18.52
C MET A 170 -0.66 -18.76 18.65
N LEU A 171 0.00 -18.15 19.63
CA LEU A 171 0.00 -16.72 19.84
C LEU A 171 0.59 -15.97 18.63
N ALA A 172 1.71 -16.45 18.11
CA ALA A 172 2.32 -15.86 16.90
C ALA A 172 1.37 -15.93 15.70
N ARG A 173 0.61 -17.02 15.53
CA ARG A 173 -0.42 -17.11 14.47
C ARG A 173 -1.56 -16.12 14.67
N LEU A 174 -2.05 -15.99 15.90
CA LEU A 174 -3.10 -15.01 16.22
C LEU A 174 -2.64 -13.58 15.92
N LEU A 175 -1.43 -13.24 16.31
CA LEU A 175 -0.86 -11.92 16.04
C LEU A 175 -0.65 -11.65 14.56
N ARG A 176 -0.19 -12.64 13.80
CA ARG A 176 -0.09 -12.52 12.34
C ARG A 176 -1.46 -12.29 11.71
N GLY A 177 -2.49 -13.03 12.13
CA GLY A 177 -3.86 -12.80 11.66
C GLY A 177 -4.38 -11.40 11.98
N PHE A 178 -4.11 -10.91 13.20
CA PHE A 178 -4.48 -9.55 13.61
C PHE A 178 -3.78 -8.48 12.76
N MET A 179 -2.47 -8.57 12.61
CA MET A 179 -1.69 -7.62 11.82
C MET A 179 -2.11 -7.67 10.34
N GLY A 180 -2.35 -8.88 9.81
CA GLY A 180 -2.86 -9.03 8.45
C GLY A 180 -4.20 -8.33 8.24
N THR A 181 -5.14 -8.47 9.18
CA THR A 181 -6.45 -7.79 9.11
C THR A 181 -6.33 -6.28 9.24
N LEU A 182 -5.47 -5.79 10.12
CA LEU A 182 -5.24 -4.36 10.32
C LEU A 182 -4.65 -3.73 9.04
N ILE A 183 -3.59 -4.32 8.50
CA ILE A 183 -2.94 -3.84 7.27
C ILE A 183 -3.89 -3.96 6.07
N ALA A 184 -4.64 -5.07 5.94
CA ALA A 184 -5.63 -5.23 4.87
C ALA A 184 -6.70 -4.14 4.95
N THR A 185 -7.12 -3.74 6.15
CA THR A 185 -8.11 -2.68 6.34
C THR A 185 -7.54 -1.32 5.91
N GLN A 186 -6.36 -0.95 6.37
CA GLN A 186 -5.72 0.31 5.99
C GLN A 186 -5.41 0.35 4.49
N LEU A 187 -4.87 -0.74 3.94
CA LEU A 187 -4.59 -0.85 2.51
C LEU A 187 -5.88 -0.75 1.69
N GLY A 188 -6.95 -1.45 2.09
CA GLY A 188 -8.23 -1.39 1.40
C GLY A 188 -8.85 0.00 1.39
N GLN A 189 -8.78 0.72 2.51
CA GLN A 189 -9.21 2.11 2.59
C GLN A 189 -8.39 3.01 1.67
N SER A 190 -7.07 2.89 1.72
CA SER A 190 -6.16 3.71 0.89
C SER A 190 -6.31 3.41 -0.60
N VAL A 191 -6.37 2.13 -1.00
CA VAL A 191 -6.57 1.71 -2.40
C VAL A 191 -7.93 2.18 -2.91
N GLY A 192 -8.99 2.09 -2.09
CA GLY A 192 -10.30 2.66 -2.42
C GLY A 192 -10.28 4.18 -2.59
N ALA A 193 -9.52 4.90 -1.77
CA ALA A 193 -9.31 6.34 -1.91
C ALA A 193 -8.52 6.69 -3.17
N ILE A 194 -7.47 5.93 -3.49
CA ILE A 194 -6.69 6.06 -4.73
C ILE A 194 -7.59 5.84 -5.94
N ALA A 195 -8.40 4.78 -5.96
CA ALA A 195 -9.34 4.48 -7.04
C ALA A 195 -10.32 5.63 -7.35
N ASN A 196 -10.63 6.46 -6.35
CA ASN A 196 -11.49 7.63 -6.51
C ASN A 196 -10.78 8.88 -7.10
N THR A 197 -9.47 8.84 -7.31
CA THR A 197 -8.70 10.02 -7.76
C THR A 197 -7.78 9.75 -8.93
N ILE A 198 -7.42 8.50 -9.16
CA ILE A 198 -6.50 8.09 -10.23
C ILE A 198 -7.16 8.26 -11.59
N THR A 199 -6.47 8.85 -12.55
CA THR A 199 -7.03 9.17 -13.87
C THR A 199 -6.75 8.08 -14.92
N GLY A 200 -5.77 7.23 -14.67
CA GLY A 200 -5.39 6.13 -15.54
C GLY A 200 -4.83 4.94 -14.78
N SER A 201 -4.65 3.84 -15.45
CA SER A 201 -4.21 2.57 -14.85
C SER A 201 -2.80 2.65 -14.25
N ASN A 202 -1.94 3.54 -14.76
CA ASN A 202 -0.54 3.70 -14.40
C ASN A 202 -0.23 5.03 -13.67
N ASP A 203 -1.25 5.83 -13.36
CA ASP A 203 -1.09 7.16 -12.71
C ASP A 203 -0.50 7.09 -11.29
N ALA A 204 -0.48 5.90 -10.68
CA ALA A 204 0.16 5.63 -9.40
C ALA A 204 1.70 5.69 -9.42
N ALA A 205 2.33 5.80 -10.57
CA ALA A 205 3.78 5.71 -10.79
C ALA A 205 4.41 4.39 -10.27
N ILE A 206 3.60 3.34 -10.20
CA ILE A 206 4.00 1.98 -9.86
C ILE A 206 3.36 1.02 -10.87
N PRO A 207 4.06 -0.02 -11.37
CA PRO A 207 3.52 -0.96 -12.34
C PRO A 207 2.53 -1.96 -11.69
N LEU A 208 1.32 -1.48 -11.39
CA LEU A 208 0.27 -2.25 -10.71
C LEU A 208 -0.60 -3.07 -11.66
N SER A 209 -0.72 -2.62 -12.91
CA SER A 209 -1.51 -3.26 -13.96
C SER A 209 -0.79 -3.17 -15.30
N SER A 210 -1.28 -3.88 -16.31
CA SER A 210 -0.71 -3.87 -17.67
C SER A 210 -1.55 -3.04 -18.62
N GLY A 211 -0.90 -2.46 -19.64
CA GLY A 211 -1.56 -1.67 -20.68
C GLY A 211 -1.83 -0.23 -20.27
N ALA A 212 -2.49 0.51 -21.15
CA ALA A 212 -2.91 1.89 -20.95
C ALA A 212 -4.43 1.98 -20.91
N HIS A 213 -4.98 2.46 -19.80
CA HIS A 213 -6.42 2.60 -19.58
C HIS A 213 -6.70 3.92 -18.88
N LEU A 214 -7.81 4.56 -19.21
CA LEU A 214 -8.23 5.80 -18.56
C LEU A 214 -9.55 5.61 -17.82
N ILE A 215 -9.77 6.42 -16.78
CA ILE A 215 -10.96 6.40 -15.94
C ILE A 215 -11.74 7.68 -16.19
N PRO A 216 -12.75 7.67 -17.13
CA PRO A 216 -13.45 8.88 -17.59
C PRO A 216 -14.07 9.70 -16.46
N GLN A 217 -14.69 9.04 -15.48
CA GLN A 217 -15.29 9.74 -14.34
C GLN A 217 -14.25 10.54 -13.55
N ASN A 218 -13.08 9.96 -13.27
CA ASN A 218 -12.03 10.66 -12.54
C ASN A 218 -11.36 11.74 -13.39
N ILE A 219 -11.33 11.59 -14.72
CA ILE A 219 -10.85 12.64 -15.63
C ILE A 219 -11.80 13.84 -15.57
N ALA A 220 -13.12 13.62 -15.58
CA ALA A 220 -14.09 14.68 -15.42
C ALA A 220 -13.94 15.41 -14.08
N ASP A 221 -13.78 14.65 -12.97
CA ASP A 221 -13.51 15.21 -11.65
C ASP A 221 -12.17 15.96 -11.60
N TRP A 222 -11.17 15.49 -12.39
CA TRP A 222 -9.85 16.13 -12.49
C TRP A 222 -9.93 17.45 -13.26
N ALA A 223 -10.78 17.54 -14.29
CA ALA A 223 -10.97 18.70 -15.13
C ALA A 223 -11.88 19.76 -14.48
N ASP A 224 -12.69 19.38 -13.49
CA ASP A 224 -13.64 20.26 -12.84
C ASP A 224 -12.97 21.49 -12.25
N GLY A 225 -13.53 22.66 -12.54
CA GLY A 225 -13.03 23.95 -12.08
C GLY A 225 -11.78 24.48 -12.78
N LEU A 226 -11.17 23.75 -13.74
CA LEU A 226 -10.00 24.22 -14.47
C LEU A 226 -10.33 25.24 -15.58
N GLY A 227 -11.53 25.16 -16.16
CA GLY A 227 -11.93 26.01 -17.29
C GLY A 227 -11.13 25.74 -18.56
N LEU A 228 -10.55 24.55 -18.71
CA LEU A 228 -9.75 24.13 -19.86
C LEU A 228 -10.59 23.25 -20.80
N PRO A 229 -10.25 23.18 -22.11
CA PRO A 229 -10.93 22.28 -23.04
C PRO A 229 -10.78 20.81 -22.61
N GLU A 230 -11.90 20.07 -22.55
CA GLU A 230 -11.96 18.66 -22.14
C GLU A 230 -11.00 17.79 -22.97
N THR A 231 -10.96 18.01 -24.29
CA THR A 231 -10.09 17.27 -25.20
C THR A 231 -8.60 17.48 -24.90
N GLU A 232 -8.20 18.66 -24.46
CA GLU A 232 -6.80 18.92 -24.09
C GLU A 232 -6.43 18.21 -22.77
N VAL A 233 -7.36 18.17 -21.83
CA VAL A 233 -7.22 17.41 -20.58
C VAL A 233 -7.10 15.92 -20.87
N GLU A 234 -7.98 15.37 -21.70
CA GLU A 234 -7.98 13.95 -22.06
C GLU A 234 -6.68 13.54 -22.77
N ILE A 235 -6.24 14.32 -23.76
CA ILE A 235 -4.98 14.03 -24.48
C ILE A 235 -3.78 14.15 -23.55
N TYR A 236 -3.73 15.15 -22.67
CA TYR A 236 -2.65 15.31 -21.70
C TYR A 236 -2.56 14.11 -20.75
N LEU A 237 -3.68 13.66 -20.21
CA LEU A 237 -3.71 12.50 -19.31
C LEU A 237 -3.43 11.19 -20.05
N ALA A 238 -3.89 11.07 -21.30
CA ALA A 238 -3.56 9.95 -22.17
C ALA A 238 -2.05 9.87 -22.48
N LEU A 239 -1.39 11.02 -22.71
CA LEU A 239 0.07 11.07 -22.89
C LEU A 239 0.80 10.57 -21.63
N ARG A 240 0.38 10.97 -20.45
CA ARG A 240 0.96 10.48 -19.19
C ARG A 240 0.77 8.97 -19.05
N GLU A 241 -0.44 8.49 -19.31
CA GLU A 241 -0.80 7.09 -19.18
C GLU A 241 -0.02 6.20 -20.16
N VAL A 242 0.01 6.55 -21.45
CA VAL A 242 0.75 5.77 -22.47
C VAL A 242 2.26 5.80 -22.20
N SER A 243 2.80 6.95 -21.75
CA SER A 243 4.20 7.04 -21.35
C SER A 243 4.54 6.06 -20.23
N ALA A 244 3.74 6.07 -19.16
CA ALA A 244 3.91 5.16 -18.03
C ALA A 244 3.75 3.69 -18.44
N ALA A 245 2.73 3.36 -19.24
CA ALA A 245 2.51 2.01 -19.73
C ALA A 245 3.69 1.48 -20.55
N ARG A 246 4.27 2.31 -21.45
CA ARG A 246 5.46 1.96 -22.23
C ARG A 246 6.69 1.79 -21.33
N LEU A 247 6.89 2.67 -20.36
CA LEU A 247 7.98 2.54 -19.39
C LEU A 247 7.88 1.20 -18.67
N PHE A 248 6.74 0.89 -18.07
CA PHE A 248 6.56 -0.33 -17.27
C PHE A 248 6.66 -1.62 -18.13
N ALA A 249 6.12 -1.61 -19.33
CA ALA A 249 6.25 -2.75 -20.25
C ALA A 249 7.73 -3.04 -20.63
N ASN A 250 8.58 -2.02 -20.68
CA ASN A 250 9.99 -2.15 -21.04
C ASN A 250 10.95 -2.25 -19.84
N THR A 251 10.42 -2.13 -18.61
CA THR A 251 11.19 -2.25 -17.35
C THR A 251 10.53 -3.23 -16.38
N PRO A 252 10.34 -4.52 -16.75
CA PRO A 252 9.60 -5.49 -15.92
C PRO A 252 10.24 -5.73 -14.55
N TRP A 253 11.54 -5.47 -14.41
CA TRP A 253 12.27 -5.56 -13.14
C TRP A 253 11.87 -4.49 -12.10
N LEU A 254 11.18 -3.43 -12.53
CA LEU A 254 10.88 -2.28 -11.66
C LEU A 254 9.91 -2.63 -10.54
N PHE A 255 8.94 -3.51 -10.80
CA PHE A 255 8.03 -4.00 -9.76
C PHE A 255 8.81 -4.73 -8.65
N ASP A 256 9.69 -5.65 -9.03
CA ASP A 256 10.51 -6.39 -8.08
C ASP A 256 11.45 -5.47 -7.30
N TYR A 257 12.03 -4.46 -7.95
CA TYR A 257 12.88 -3.46 -7.29
C TYR A 257 12.13 -2.70 -6.19
N ILE A 258 10.89 -2.25 -6.47
CA ILE A 258 10.03 -1.57 -5.49
C ILE A 258 9.64 -2.52 -4.37
N ARG A 259 9.23 -3.75 -4.70
CA ARG A 259 8.87 -4.79 -3.73
C ARG A 259 10.05 -5.15 -2.80
N ASP A 260 11.24 -5.26 -3.33
CA ASP A 260 12.44 -5.57 -2.56
C ASP A 260 12.82 -4.43 -1.59
N ALA A 261 12.61 -3.17 -1.99
CA ALA A 261 12.79 -2.03 -1.09
C ALA A 261 11.79 -2.09 0.07
N ILE A 262 10.50 -2.34 -0.21
CA ILE A 262 9.45 -2.51 0.83
C ILE A 262 9.76 -3.72 1.72
N THR A 263 10.23 -4.82 1.14
CA THR A 263 10.63 -6.03 1.89
C THR A 263 11.80 -5.74 2.83
N THR A 264 12.79 -4.99 2.37
CA THR A 264 13.96 -4.60 3.19
C THR A 264 13.53 -3.69 4.34
N TYR A 265 12.62 -2.76 4.07
CA TYR A 265 12.03 -1.91 5.10
C TYR A 265 11.28 -2.75 6.14
N GLY A 266 10.39 -3.64 5.71
CA GLY A 266 9.60 -4.51 6.58
C GLY A 266 10.46 -5.40 7.50
N LYS A 267 11.52 -5.97 6.96
CA LYS A 267 12.49 -6.79 7.76
C LYS A 267 13.23 -5.99 8.84
N GLY A 268 13.37 -4.68 8.65
CA GLY A 268 14.01 -3.79 9.62
C GLY A 268 13.08 -3.32 10.74
N ILE A 269 11.78 -3.64 10.68
CA ILE A 269 10.84 -3.23 11.72
C ILE A 269 11.17 -3.97 13.01
N SER A 270 11.43 -3.21 14.06
CA SER A 270 11.63 -3.70 15.42
C SER A 270 10.85 -2.83 16.39
N ILE A 271 10.32 -3.44 17.43
CA ILE A 271 9.60 -2.74 18.49
C ILE A 271 10.53 -2.71 19.71
N ASP A 272 10.92 -1.51 20.13
CA ASP A 272 11.74 -1.30 21.33
C ASP A 272 10.87 -1.38 22.59
N VAL A 273 10.85 -2.55 23.21
CA VAL A 273 10.06 -2.82 24.43
C VAL A 273 10.53 -1.95 25.59
N GLU A 274 11.84 -1.69 25.69
CA GLU A 274 12.39 -0.86 26.76
C GLU A 274 11.98 0.61 26.61
N ALA A 275 11.91 1.10 25.35
CA ALA A 275 11.37 2.42 25.06
C ALA A 275 9.89 2.52 25.42
N ILE A 276 9.09 1.49 25.11
CA ILE A 276 7.67 1.42 25.47
C ILE A 276 7.49 1.40 26.99
N GLN A 277 8.28 0.61 27.71
CA GLN A 277 8.21 0.55 29.18
C GLN A 277 8.58 1.89 29.81
N ARG A 278 9.66 2.52 29.36
CA ARG A 278 10.05 3.86 29.87
C ARG A 278 8.95 4.89 29.61
N GLN A 279 8.36 4.91 28.42
CA GLN A 279 7.28 5.84 28.09
C GLN A 279 5.99 5.54 28.88
N ALA A 280 5.69 4.27 29.12
CA ALA A 280 4.57 3.89 29.99
C ALA A 280 4.81 4.33 31.44
N GLU A 281 6.01 4.15 31.97
CA GLU A 281 6.40 4.63 33.31
C GLU A 281 6.32 6.17 33.40
N GLU A 282 6.79 6.86 32.37
CA GLU A 282 6.69 8.34 32.26
C GLU A 282 5.23 8.80 32.14
N ALA A 283 4.38 8.07 31.42
CA ALA A 283 2.96 8.37 31.31
C ALA A 283 2.23 8.14 32.63
N MET A 284 2.52 7.04 33.32
CA MET A 284 1.95 6.74 34.67
C MET A 284 2.41 7.72 35.74
N ALA A 285 3.57 8.34 35.57
CA ALA A 285 4.09 9.36 36.49
C ALA A 285 3.41 10.74 36.31
N ARG A 286 2.60 10.93 35.27
CA ARG A 286 1.83 12.18 35.05
C ARG A 286 0.53 12.12 35.87
N GLU A 287 0.24 13.16 36.61
CA GLU A 287 -0.96 13.28 37.47
C GLU A 287 -2.29 13.18 36.70
N ASP A 288 -2.29 13.40 35.39
CA ASP A 288 -3.48 13.40 34.53
C ASP A 288 -3.75 12.04 33.82
N PHE A 289 -2.95 10.99 34.10
CA PHE A 289 -3.12 9.69 33.45
C PHE A 289 -4.09 8.78 34.19
N ASP A 290 -5.25 8.52 33.59
CA ASP A 290 -6.23 7.56 34.15
C ASP A 290 -6.25 6.30 33.26
N ILE A 291 -5.78 5.18 33.79
CA ILE A 291 -5.71 3.87 33.14
C ILE A 291 -7.11 3.33 32.76
N ASN A 292 -8.16 3.81 33.41
CA ASN A 292 -9.54 3.42 33.13
C ASN A 292 -10.22 4.29 32.06
N ASN A 293 -9.54 5.34 31.56
CA ASN A 293 -10.05 6.20 30.50
C ASN A 293 -9.48 5.82 29.14
N PRO A 294 -10.29 5.26 28.21
CA PRO A 294 -9.84 4.89 26.87
C PRO A 294 -9.23 6.05 26.06
N GLN A 295 -9.64 7.30 26.36
CA GLN A 295 -9.09 8.48 25.69
C GLN A 295 -7.66 8.80 26.14
N SER A 296 -7.32 8.57 27.39
CA SER A 296 -5.94 8.74 27.88
C SER A 296 -5.00 7.75 27.23
N MET A 297 -5.47 6.53 26.95
CA MET A 297 -4.71 5.48 26.26
C MET A 297 -4.56 5.78 24.75
N SER A 298 -5.60 6.34 24.10
CA SER A 298 -5.50 6.72 22.68
C SER A 298 -4.55 7.91 22.47
N ILE A 299 -4.53 8.87 23.40
CA ILE A 299 -3.59 10.01 23.37
C ILE A 299 -2.14 9.54 23.55
N ALA A 300 -1.90 8.54 24.42
CA ALA A 300 -0.58 7.96 24.60
C ALA A 300 -0.09 7.23 23.33
N ILE A 301 -0.99 6.57 22.60
CA ILE A 301 -0.71 5.91 21.31
C ILE A 301 -0.44 6.95 20.23
N ASP A 302 -1.23 8.03 20.14
CA ASP A 302 -1.07 9.12 19.17
C ASP A 302 0.21 9.95 19.38
N GLN A 303 0.75 9.99 20.60
CA GLN A 303 1.97 10.72 20.93
C GLN A 303 3.28 9.97 20.64
N GLY A 304 3.22 8.89 19.87
CA GLY A 304 4.43 8.26 19.32
C GLY A 304 5.03 7.12 20.14
N LEU A 305 4.23 6.46 20.99
CA LEU A 305 4.62 5.21 21.68
C LEU A 305 5.05 4.08 20.73
N PHE A 306 4.73 4.20 19.46
CA PHE A 306 5.05 3.23 18.41
C PHE A 306 5.83 3.84 17.24
N THR A 307 6.62 4.91 17.45
CA THR A 307 7.56 5.35 16.41
C THR A 307 8.74 4.38 16.41
N PRO A 308 8.81 3.45 15.43
CA PRO A 308 9.95 2.54 15.33
C PRO A 308 11.20 3.40 15.08
N GLN A 309 12.27 3.16 15.81
CA GLN A 309 13.56 3.73 15.44
C GLN A 309 13.95 3.18 14.08
N GLN A 310 14.08 4.06 13.10
CA GLN A 310 14.49 3.66 11.76
C GLN A 310 15.92 3.14 11.79
N THR A 311 16.10 1.93 11.30
CA THR A 311 17.44 1.37 11.13
C THR A 311 18.11 1.95 9.88
N PRO A 312 19.45 1.98 9.79
CA PRO A 312 20.13 2.43 8.57
C PRO A 312 19.70 1.66 7.30
N ALA A 313 19.32 0.40 7.44
CA ALA A 313 18.79 -0.41 6.33
C ALA A 313 17.41 0.09 5.86
N GLN A 314 16.56 0.52 6.79
CA GLN A 314 15.25 1.11 6.48
C GLN A 314 15.41 2.48 5.81
N GLU A 315 16.32 3.33 6.27
CA GLU A 315 16.60 4.63 5.62
C GLU A 315 17.08 4.44 4.17
N VAL A 316 17.96 3.47 3.92
CA VAL A 316 18.39 3.12 2.57
C VAL A 316 17.22 2.60 1.72
N ALA A 317 16.36 1.75 2.28
CA ALA A 317 15.19 1.22 1.59
C ALA A 317 14.18 2.32 1.21
N LEU A 318 13.88 3.23 2.13
CA LEU A 318 13.02 4.40 1.88
C LEU A 318 13.62 5.33 0.82
N THR A 319 14.93 5.61 0.91
CA THR A 319 15.63 6.42 -0.09
C THR A 319 15.55 5.79 -1.49
N LYS A 320 15.72 4.46 -1.60
CA LYS A 320 15.57 3.73 -2.88
C LYS A 320 14.15 3.86 -3.43
N LEU A 321 13.14 3.69 -2.57
CA LEU A 321 11.74 3.78 -2.97
C LEU A 321 11.37 5.19 -3.44
N GLU A 322 11.75 6.21 -2.65
CA GLU A 322 11.53 7.61 -3.01
C GLU A 322 12.22 7.99 -4.33
N MET A 323 13.46 7.55 -4.51
CA MET A 323 14.20 7.80 -5.74
C MET A 323 13.54 7.11 -6.94
N ALA A 324 13.08 5.87 -6.81
CA ALA A 324 12.39 5.17 -7.89
C ALA A 324 11.13 5.90 -8.33
N ILE A 325 10.27 6.28 -7.38
CA ILE A 325 9.03 7.00 -7.67
C ILE A 325 9.33 8.37 -8.31
N ALA A 326 10.32 9.11 -7.76
CA ALA A 326 10.71 10.41 -8.30
C ALA A 326 11.26 10.29 -9.74
N LEU A 327 12.07 9.25 -10.02
CA LEU A 327 12.63 9.02 -11.36
C LEU A 327 11.54 8.63 -12.36
N ILE A 328 10.58 7.79 -11.99
CA ILE A 328 9.44 7.41 -12.83
C ILE A 328 8.62 8.66 -13.19
N GLU A 329 8.18 9.41 -12.18
CA GLU A 329 7.38 10.61 -12.39
C GLU A 329 8.13 11.68 -13.17
N GLY A 330 9.41 11.88 -12.87
CA GLY A 330 10.25 12.83 -13.59
C GLY A 330 10.46 12.46 -15.05
N TRP A 331 10.57 11.15 -15.36
CA TRP A 331 10.65 10.67 -16.74
C TRP A 331 9.35 10.91 -17.50
N ILE A 332 8.19 10.57 -16.88
CA ILE A 332 6.87 10.81 -17.48
C ILE A 332 6.69 12.32 -17.75
N ASP A 333 6.97 13.18 -16.77
CA ASP A 333 6.87 14.62 -16.93
C ASP A 333 7.80 15.15 -18.04
N HIS A 334 9.03 14.62 -18.13
CA HIS A 334 9.99 14.99 -19.18
C HIS A 334 9.46 14.62 -20.55
N VAL A 335 9.05 13.37 -20.75
CA VAL A 335 8.55 12.86 -22.04
C VAL A 335 7.30 13.63 -22.48
N VAL A 336 6.33 13.78 -21.59
CA VAL A 336 5.07 14.50 -21.88
C VAL A 336 5.37 15.96 -22.22
N THR A 337 6.32 16.61 -21.54
CA THR A 337 6.73 17.99 -21.86
C THR A 337 7.30 18.08 -23.27
N GLN A 338 8.17 17.14 -23.65
CA GLN A 338 8.78 17.13 -24.99
C GLN A 338 7.73 16.97 -26.11
N VAL A 339 6.69 16.16 -25.83
CA VAL A 339 5.66 15.83 -26.83
C VAL A 339 4.55 16.87 -26.93
N ALA A 340 4.14 17.44 -25.78
CA ALA A 340 2.89 18.20 -25.68
C ALA A 340 3.06 19.71 -25.61
N ALA A 341 4.26 20.23 -25.24
CA ALA A 341 4.44 21.65 -24.98
C ALA A 341 4.04 22.58 -26.12
N ASP A 342 4.33 22.17 -27.37
CA ASP A 342 4.01 22.93 -28.59
C ASP A 342 2.71 22.48 -29.27
N ARG A 343 2.05 21.41 -28.76
CA ARG A 343 0.84 20.80 -29.37
C ARG A 343 -0.42 21.08 -28.59
N ILE A 344 -0.32 21.27 -27.27
CA ILE A 344 -1.45 21.53 -26.39
C ILE A 344 -1.39 22.99 -25.90
N PRO A 345 -2.31 23.85 -26.32
CA PRO A 345 -2.31 25.27 -25.92
C PRO A 345 -2.31 25.48 -24.40
N SER A 346 -3.09 24.68 -23.67
CA SER A 346 -3.20 24.76 -22.20
C SER A 346 -2.13 23.97 -21.44
N PHE A 347 -1.08 23.50 -22.11
CA PHE A 347 -0.08 22.57 -21.53
C PHE A 347 0.50 23.05 -20.19
N ASN A 348 0.87 24.33 -20.09
CA ASN A 348 1.47 24.88 -18.88
C ASN A 348 0.51 24.83 -17.69
N ALA A 349 -0.79 25.08 -17.90
CA ALA A 349 -1.82 24.96 -16.86
C ALA A 349 -2.03 23.50 -16.45
N LEU A 350 -2.05 22.57 -17.41
CA LEU A 350 -2.23 21.14 -17.18
C LEU A 350 -1.09 20.54 -16.37
N ILE A 351 0.16 20.79 -16.75
CA ILE A 351 1.32 20.23 -16.04
C ILE A 351 1.45 20.82 -14.63
N GLU A 352 1.18 22.11 -14.46
CA GLU A 352 1.19 22.75 -13.13
C GLU A 352 0.09 22.17 -12.23
N ASN A 353 -1.12 21.99 -12.76
CA ASN A 353 -2.20 21.35 -12.00
C ASN A 353 -1.87 19.91 -11.62
N SER A 354 -1.30 19.14 -12.54
CA SER A 354 -0.83 17.76 -12.26
C SER A 354 0.20 17.75 -11.13
N ARG A 355 1.20 18.63 -11.18
CA ARG A 355 2.24 18.74 -10.15
C ARG A 355 1.69 19.15 -8.80
N ARG A 356 0.75 20.10 -8.76
CA ARG A 356 0.06 20.48 -7.51
C ARG A 356 -0.70 19.34 -6.90
N ARG A 357 -1.51 18.63 -7.68
CA ARG A 357 -2.29 17.48 -7.19
C ARG A 357 -1.40 16.38 -6.62
N LYS A 358 -0.27 16.12 -7.26
CA LYS A 358 0.69 15.13 -6.76
C LYS A 358 1.45 15.59 -5.52
N ALA A 359 1.66 16.91 -5.35
CA ALA A 359 2.34 17.50 -4.21
C ALA A 359 1.47 17.67 -2.97
N THR A 360 0.15 17.81 -3.14
CA THR A 360 -0.79 18.10 -2.04
C THR A 360 -1.74 16.93 -1.84
N ASN A 361 -1.57 16.18 -0.73
CA ASN A 361 -2.54 15.17 -0.24
C ASN A 361 -2.99 14.12 -1.27
N SER A 362 -2.09 13.66 -2.15
CA SER A 362 -2.45 12.54 -3.01
C SER A 362 -2.68 11.29 -2.14
N PRO A 363 -3.76 10.51 -2.38
CA PRO A 363 -4.01 9.28 -1.63
C PRO A 363 -2.85 8.29 -1.68
N MET A 364 -2.06 8.30 -2.77
CA MET A 364 -0.84 7.51 -2.90
C MET A 364 0.24 7.94 -1.89
N GLN A 365 0.47 9.25 -1.73
CA GLN A 365 1.39 9.75 -0.72
C GLN A 365 0.91 9.42 0.69
N GLN A 366 -0.40 9.55 0.95
CA GLN A 366 -0.99 9.15 2.23
C GLN A 366 -0.80 7.66 2.52
N LEU A 367 -0.95 6.80 1.52
CA LEU A 367 -0.68 5.37 1.66
C LEU A 367 0.78 5.13 2.10
N PHE A 368 1.74 5.71 1.40
CA PHE A 368 3.15 5.52 1.74
C PHE A 368 3.53 6.17 3.06
N ALA A 369 3.00 7.35 3.37
CA ALA A 369 3.20 7.99 4.66
C ALA A 369 2.64 7.13 5.82
N THR A 370 1.44 6.58 5.64
CA THR A 370 0.78 5.77 6.68
C THR A 370 1.46 4.41 6.89
N LEU A 371 1.84 3.73 5.80
CA LEU A 371 2.38 2.37 5.89
C LEU A 371 3.90 2.32 6.08
N LEU A 372 4.64 3.30 5.55
CA LEU A 372 6.10 3.28 5.50
C LEU A 372 6.75 4.51 6.14
N GLY A 373 5.96 5.52 6.53
CA GLY A 373 6.52 6.81 6.94
C GLY A 373 7.24 7.54 5.79
N LEU A 374 6.92 7.20 4.52
CA LEU A 374 7.57 7.75 3.34
C LEU A 374 6.80 8.94 2.76
N GLU A 375 7.46 10.08 2.67
CA GLU A 375 6.97 11.24 1.95
C GLU A 375 7.84 11.49 0.71
N VAL A 376 7.25 11.35 -0.49
CA VAL A 376 7.96 11.65 -1.74
C VAL A 376 7.99 13.15 -1.94
N SER A 377 9.18 13.74 -1.89
CA SER A 377 9.36 15.18 -2.02
C SER A 377 9.03 15.71 -3.42
N PRO A 378 8.14 16.72 -3.55
CA PRO A 378 7.89 17.39 -4.83
C PRO A 378 9.15 18.02 -5.47
N ARG A 379 10.16 18.33 -4.64
CA ARG A 379 11.46 18.81 -5.11
C ARG A 379 12.20 17.71 -5.87
N LYS A 380 12.25 16.50 -5.35
CA LYS A 380 12.91 15.36 -6.02
C LYS A 380 12.28 15.00 -7.35
N MET A 381 10.96 15.13 -7.48
CA MET A 381 10.27 14.94 -8.77
C MET A 381 10.73 15.96 -9.82
N ARG A 382 10.88 17.25 -9.44
CA ARG A 382 11.37 18.29 -10.36
C ARG A 382 12.85 18.11 -10.72
N GLU A 383 13.68 17.76 -9.76
CA GLU A 383 15.10 17.44 -9.97
C GLU A 383 15.25 16.25 -10.92
N SER A 384 14.39 15.23 -10.78
CA SER A 384 14.37 14.08 -11.68
C SER A 384 13.96 14.44 -13.11
N SER A 385 12.98 15.32 -13.29
CA SER A 385 12.60 15.79 -14.63
C SER A 385 13.75 16.58 -15.30
N ALA A 386 14.46 17.41 -14.54
CA ALA A 386 15.66 18.11 -15.03
C ALA A 386 16.79 17.12 -15.36
N PHE A 387 17.02 16.12 -14.50
CA PHE A 387 17.99 15.05 -14.76
C PHE A 387 17.72 14.34 -16.09
N TRP A 388 16.49 13.93 -16.38
CA TRP A 388 16.15 13.29 -17.65
C TRP A 388 16.35 14.21 -18.85
N SER A 389 16.10 15.52 -18.68
CA SER A 389 16.41 16.51 -19.72
C SER A 389 17.90 16.58 -20.02
N ASP A 390 18.74 16.53 -18.99
CA ASP A 390 20.20 16.59 -19.15
C ASP A 390 20.77 15.27 -19.69
N VAL A 391 20.21 14.13 -19.29
CA VAL A 391 20.54 12.82 -19.88
C VAL A 391 20.24 12.82 -21.38
N LYS A 392 19.06 13.33 -21.81
CA LYS A 392 18.73 13.46 -23.23
C LYS A 392 19.73 14.30 -24.02
N LYS A 393 20.21 15.39 -23.43
CA LYS A 393 21.20 16.29 -24.07
C LYS A 393 22.60 15.66 -24.17
N SER A 394 23.00 14.87 -23.16
CA SER A 394 24.35 14.32 -23.03
C SER A 394 24.54 12.97 -23.70
N VAL A 395 23.46 12.21 -23.89
CA VAL A 395 23.52 10.85 -24.47
C VAL A 395 22.68 10.81 -25.73
N SER A 396 23.32 10.54 -26.88
CA SER A 396 22.58 10.18 -28.10
C SER A 396 21.71 8.98 -27.77
N TYR A 397 20.41 9.03 -28.08
CA TYR A 397 19.39 8.00 -27.75
C TYR A 397 19.76 6.56 -28.15
N THR A 398 20.74 6.38 -29.02
CA THR A 398 21.27 5.08 -29.43
C THR A 398 21.95 4.29 -28.29
N HIS A 399 22.21 4.89 -27.13
CA HIS A 399 22.89 4.26 -25.99
C HIS A 399 22.02 4.12 -24.73
N LEU A 400 20.77 4.60 -24.74
CA LEU A 400 19.83 4.44 -23.63
C LEU A 400 19.05 3.10 -23.67
N THR A 401 19.58 2.09 -24.28
CA THR A 401 19.25 0.73 -23.87
C THR A 401 19.88 0.54 -22.49
N LEU A 402 19.06 0.63 -21.45
CA LEU A 402 19.44 0.21 -20.11
C LEU A 402 20.21 -1.11 -20.20
N PRO A 403 21.36 -1.26 -19.51
CA PRO A 403 22.17 -2.46 -19.64
C PRO A 403 21.35 -3.67 -19.19
N THR A 404 20.82 -4.41 -20.15
CA THR A 404 20.24 -5.74 -19.97
C THR A 404 21.31 -6.79 -19.72
N LYS A 405 22.42 -6.43 -19.09
CA LYS A 405 23.47 -7.40 -18.72
C LYS A 405 23.61 -7.47 -17.21
N ARG A 406 23.03 -8.56 -16.67
CA ARG A 406 23.48 -9.36 -15.53
C ARG A 406 24.62 -8.71 -14.74
N ILE A 407 24.29 -8.30 -13.51
CA ILE A 407 25.24 -8.39 -12.41
C ILE A 407 25.10 -9.82 -11.89
N VAL A 408 26.11 -10.65 -12.19
CA VAL A 408 26.33 -11.94 -11.57
C VAL A 408 26.74 -11.72 -10.12
#